data_d9757ef0419a71e399792a647aff0a2b
#
_entry.id   d9757ef0419a71e399792a647aff0a2b
#
_cell.length_a   1.000
_cell.length_b   1.000
_cell.length_c   1.000
_cell.angle_alpha   90.00
_cell.angle_beta   90.00
_cell.angle_gamma   90.00
#
_symmetry.space_group_name_H-M   'P 1'
#
loop_
_entity.id
_entity.type
_entity.pdbx_description
1 polymer ?
#
loop_
_entity_poly.entity_id
_entity_poly.type
_entity_poly.pdbx_seq_one_letter_code
_entity_poly.pdbx_strand_id
1 'polypeptide(L)'
;SVPMARAVLDGMAADWVEDRLSELLSNEFGTSAVLDGFVQQNGCRTMAIGADLCVQIVAGSVPGVGVTALIRSLLTKASTLLKPGRGDVVLPVLFTKALAVIDPDLAEAVAVLYWSGGSSDLESAVLTRADVVTAYGGDESVQDIRALTPVTKRFVPYHHRVSAGVIGSYALTSELVEDTARDVARAVAVFDQRGCVSPRSIYVEASGDVTPRAFAGYLASALEVLEQDLPGGYLELEEMAALQQVRGAAELIASSDSAVEIYHGDRASWTVIFDPDAELECHHAGRMLRVEPIVNR
;
A
#
# COMPACT_ATOMS: atom_id res chain seq x y z
N SER A 1 12.29 -14.88 6.33
CA SER A 1 12.15 -16.31 6.58
C SER A 1 10.94 -16.89 5.86
N VAL A 2 10.93 -18.19 5.55
CA VAL A 2 9.80 -18.89 4.88
C VAL A 2 8.49 -18.74 5.69
N PRO A 3 8.48 -18.88 7.03
CA PRO A 3 7.27 -18.67 7.82
C PRO A 3 6.68 -17.27 7.68
N MET A 4 7.50 -16.24 7.65
CA MET A 4 7.05 -14.85 7.47
C MET A 4 6.44 -14.64 6.07
N ALA A 5 7.10 -15.13 5.01
CA ALA A 5 6.55 -15.03 3.65
C ALA A 5 5.18 -15.72 3.54
N ARG A 6 5.03 -16.88 4.22
CA ARG A 6 3.74 -17.57 4.28
C ARG A 6 2.67 -16.77 5.01
N ALA A 7 2.99 -16.22 6.19
CA ALA A 7 2.05 -15.40 6.95
C ALA A 7 1.59 -14.16 6.17
N VAL A 8 2.50 -13.52 5.42
CA VAL A 8 2.18 -12.39 4.53
C VAL A 8 1.23 -12.83 3.41
N LEU A 9 1.52 -13.95 2.74
CA LEU A 9 0.67 -14.47 1.66
C LEU A 9 -0.70 -14.90 2.18
N ASP A 10 -0.77 -15.56 3.33
CA ASP A 10 -2.02 -15.97 3.96
C ASP A 10 -2.87 -14.73 4.33
N GLY A 11 -2.24 -13.69 4.89
CA GLY A 11 -2.91 -12.42 5.21
C GLY A 11 -3.46 -11.71 3.97
N MET A 12 -2.70 -11.72 2.87
CA MET A 12 -3.16 -11.13 1.60
C MET A 12 -4.27 -11.94 0.95
N ALA A 13 -4.20 -13.27 1.02
CA ALA A 13 -5.21 -14.17 0.46
C ALA A 13 -6.52 -14.17 1.27
N ALA A 14 -6.51 -13.67 2.49
CA ALA A 14 -7.70 -13.60 3.34
C ALA A 14 -8.85 -12.78 2.71
N ASP A 15 -8.52 -11.81 1.85
CA ASP A 15 -9.51 -11.00 1.13
C ASP A 15 -9.91 -11.61 -0.24
N TRP A 16 -9.29 -12.72 -0.67
CA TRP A 16 -9.58 -13.36 -1.97
C TRP A 16 -10.57 -14.51 -1.87
N VAL A 17 -11.35 -14.53 -0.80
CA VAL A 17 -12.39 -15.54 -0.56
C VAL A 17 -13.76 -15.06 -1.04
N GLU A 18 -14.65 -16.01 -1.36
CA GLU A 18 -15.95 -15.75 -1.97
C GLU A 18 -16.76 -14.69 -1.24
N ASP A 19 -16.86 -14.79 0.10
CA ASP A 19 -17.65 -13.87 0.91
C ASP A 19 -17.15 -12.42 0.78
N ARG A 20 -15.82 -12.22 0.85
CA ARG A 20 -15.20 -10.89 0.72
C ARG A 20 -15.33 -10.31 -0.67
N LEU A 21 -15.18 -11.14 -1.70
CA LEU A 21 -15.33 -10.71 -3.09
C LEU A 21 -16.79 -10.39 -3.42
N SER A 22 -17.74 -11.14 -2.86
CA SER A 22 -19.17 -10.88 -3.00
C SER A 22 -19.59 -9.60 -2.26
N GLU A 23 -19.06 -9.38 -1.06
CA GLU A 23 -19.25 -8.14 -0.30
C GLU A 23 -18.70 -6.94 -1.07
N LEU A 24 -17.49 -7.04 -1.64
CA LEU A 24 -16.89 -6.01 -2.47
C LEU A 24 -17.79 -5.63 -3.64
N LEU A 25 -18.28 -6.62 -4.42
CA LEU A 25 -19.16 -6.38 -5.54
C LEU A 25 -20.50 -5.75 -5.11
N SER A 26 -21.04 -6.19 -3.99
CA SER A 26 -22.29 -5.65 -3.45
C SER A 26 -22.15 -4.21 -2.97
N ASN A 27 -21.02 -3.87 -2.36
CA ASN A 27 -20.73 -2.50 -1.92
C ASN A 27 -20.51 -1.53 -3.10
N GLU A 28 -19.85 -2.01 -4.17
CA GLU A 28 -19.53 -1.17 -5.33
C GLU A 28 -20.73 -1.00 -6.28
N PHE A 29 -21.52 -2.06 -6.47
CA PHE A 29 -22.58 -2.07 -7.48
C PHE A 29 -24.02 -2.12 -6.90
N GLY A 30 -24.16 -2.25 -5.59
CA GLY A 30 -25.44 -2.47 -4.92
C GLY A 30 -25.93 -3.94 -5.04
N THR A 31 -25.60 -4.62 -6.13
CA THR A 31 -25.80 -6.05 -6.35
C THR A 31 -24.85 -6.57 -7.42
N SER A 32 -24.27 -7.75 -7.21
CA SER A 32 -23.40 -8.40 -8.20
C SER A 32 -24.17 -8.82 -9.47
N ALA A 33 -25.48 -9.04 -9.36
CA ALA A 33 -26.33 -9.44 -10.50
C ALA A 33 -26.34 -8.42 -11.65
N VAL A 34 -25.97 -7.16 -11.40
CA VAL A 34 -25.83 -6.14 -12.45
C VAL A 34 -24.76 -6.48 -13.48
N LEU A 35 -23.78 -7.31 -13.11
CA LEU A 35 -22.74 -7.81 -14.02
C LEU A 35 -23.21 -8.96 -14.92
N ASP A 36 -24.34 -9.60 -14.59
CA ASP A 36 -24.88 -10.74 -15.32
C ASP A 36 -26.07 -10.36 -16.22
N GLY A 37 -26.71 -9.24 -15.94
CA GLY A 37 -27.85 -8.77 -16.71
C GLY A 37 -28.47 -7.49 -16.18
N PHE A 38 -29.60 -7.10 -16.77
CA PHE A 38 -30.34 -5.94 -16.32
C PHE A 38 -31.04 -6.18 -14.98
N VAL A 39 -30.76 -5.36 -13.99
CA VAL A 39 -31.40 -5.34 -12.69
C VAL A 39 -32.14 -4.02 -12.46
N GLN A 40 -33.16 -4.03 -11.60
CA GLN A 40 -33.85 -2.80 -11.22
C GLN A 40 -33.12 -2.12 -10.07
N GLN A 41 -32.58 -0.92 -10.33
CA GLN A 41 -31.89 -0.10 -9.32
C GLN A 41 -32.28 1.37 -9.48
N ASN A 42 -32.54 2.05 -8.37
CA ASN A 42 -32.82 3.50 -8.35
C ASN A 42 -33.89 3.97 -9.36
N GLY A 43 -34.92 3.15 -9.58
CA GLY A 43 -35.99 3.44 -10.51
C GLY A 43 -35.66 3.16 -12.00
N CYS A 44 -34.45 2.69 -12.31
CA CYS A 44 -34.01 2.38 -13.67
C CYS A 44 -33.59 0.91 -13.80
N ARG A 45 -33.65 0.38 -15.04
CA ARG A 45 -32.99 -0.89 -15.36
C ARG A 45 -31.52 -0.63 -15.69
N THR A 46 -30.63 -1.23 -14.92
CA THR A 46 -29.17 -1.02 -14.98
C THR A 46 -28.46 -2.33 -15.27
N MET A 47 -27.43 -2.30 -16.09
CA MET A 47 -26.50 -3.40 -16.34
C MET A 47 -25.08 -2.83 -16.37
N ALA A 48 -24.13 -3.47 -15.71
CA ALA A 48 -22.72 -3.14 -15.81
C ALA A 48 -22.05 -4.01 -16.90
N ILE A 49 -21.32 -3.37 -17.79
CA ILE A 49 -20.56 -4.03 -18.84
C ILE A 49 -19.08 -3.84 -18.54
N GLY A 50 -18.34 -4.95 -18.40
CA GLY A 50 -16.90 -4.93 -18.23
C GLY A 50 -16.18 -4.39 -19.47
N ALA A 51 -14.94 -3.98 -19.29
CA ALA A 51 -14.06 -3.64 -20.41
C ALA A 51 -13.66 -4.92 -21.17
N ASP A 52 -13.51 -4.83 -22.49
CA ASP A 52 -12.98 -5.96 -23.26
C ASP A 52 -11.54 -6.26 -22.88
N LEU A 53 -10.72 -5.21 -22.69
CA LEU A 53 -9.33 -5.34 -22.25
C LEU A 53 -8.97 -4.29 -21.18
N CYS A 54 -8.62 -4.80 -20.01
CA CYS A 54 -8.01 -4.02 -18.93
C CYS A 54 -6.49 -4.25 -18.92
N VAL A 55 -5.70 -3.18 -19.03
CA VAL A 55 -4.24 -3.23 -18.87
C VAL A 55 -3.88 -2.74 -17.49
N GLN A 56 -3.27 -3.62 -16.68
CA GLN A 56 -2.82 -3.36 -15.32
C GLN A 56 -1.31 -3.21 -15.29
N ILE A 57 -0.80 -2.01 -15.03
CA ILE A 57 0.62 -1.76 -14.82
C ILE A 57 0.86 -1.58 -13.33
N VAL A 58 1.58 -2.53 -12.71
CA VAL A 58 1.65 -2.64 -11.25
C VAL A 58 3.08 -2.45 -10.76
N ALA A 59 3.23 -1.69 -9.68
CA ALA A 59 4.50 -1.59 -8.96
C ALA A 59 4.86 -2.92 -8.27
N GLY A 60 6.15 -3.17 -8.09
CA GLY A 60 6.65 -4.41 -7.47
C GLY A 60 7.09 -4.26 -6.01
N SER A 61 6.71 -3.18 -5.34
CA SER A 61 7.13 -2.88 -3.97
C SER A 61 6.39 -3.70 -2.91
N VAL A 62 5.14 -4.09 -3.21
CA VAL A 62 4.30 -4.90 -2.31
C VAL A 62 3.83 -6.13 -3.08
N PRO A 63 4.19 -7.35 -2.62
CA PRO A 63 3.72 -8.58 -3.24
C PRO A 63 2.19 -8.68 -3.22
N GLY A 64 1.60 -9.30 -4.26
CA GLY A 64 0.16 -9.60 -4.34
C GLY A 64 -0.75 -8.48 -4.85
N VAL A 65 -0.26 -7.26 -4.97
CA VAL A 65 -1.03 -6.18 -5.61
C VAL A 65 -1.41 -6.58 -7.04
N GLY A 66 -0.49 -7.23 -7.76
CA GLY A 66 -0.75 -7.76 -9.11
C GLY A 66 -1.87 -8.81 -9.12
N VAL A 67 -1.90 -9.73 -8.16
CA VAL A 67 -2.96 -10.74 -8.07
C VAL A 67 -4.30 -10.10 -7.72
N THR A 68 -4.31 -9.18 -6.76
CA THR A 68 -5.53 -8.42 -6.42
C THR A 68 -6.08 -7.65 -7.62
N ALA A 69 -5.19 -7.04 -8.43
CA ALA A 69 -5.58 -6.34 -9.65
C ALA A 69 -6.20 -7.29 -10.69
N LEU A 70 -5.62 -8.49 -10.88
CA LEU A 70 -6.18 -9.55 -11.74
C LEU A 70 -7.57 -9.97 -11.27
N ILE A 71 -7.73 -10.30 -9.98
CA ILE A 71 -9.01 -10.71 -9.40
C ILE A 71 -10.09 -9.64 -9.64
N ARG A 72 -9.79 -8.38 -9.36
CA ARG A 72 -10.74 -7.28 -9.55
C ARG A 72 -11.17 -7.10 -11.00
N SER A 73 -10.26 -7.27 -11.95
CA SER A 73 -10.59 -7.22 -13.37
C SER A 73 -11.49 -8.39 -13.79
N LEU A 74 -11.15 -9.61 -13.36
CA LEU A 74 -11.95 -10.80 -13.64
C LEU A 74 -13.34 -10.72 -13.04
N LEU A 75 -13.47 -10.19 -11.81
CA LEU A 75 -14.78 -9.95 -11.18
C LEU A 75 -15.66 -9.00 -11.98
N THR A 76 -15.08 -8.05 -12.69
CA THR A 76 -15.81 -7.14 -13.59
C THR A 76 -15.91 -7.68 -15.01
N LYS A 77 -15.59 -8.97 -15.24
CA LYS A 77 -15.66 -9.67 -16.52
C LYS A 77 -14.79 -9.04 -17.63
N ALA A 78 -13.66 -8.44 -17.24
CA ALA A 78 -12.70 -7.88 -18.18
C ALA A 78 -11.56 -8.88 -18.44
N SER A 79 -11.21 -9.06 -19.72
CA SER A 79 -9.91 -9.67 -20.04
C SER A 79 -8.78 -8.77 -19.57
N THR A 80 -7.70 -9.35 -19.08
CA THR A 80 -6.66 -8.58 -18.39
C THR A 80 -5.27 -8.90 -18.86
N LEU A 81 -4.53 -7.87 -19.23
CA LEU A 81 -3.09 -7.94 -19.38
C LEU A 81 -2.44 -7.27 -18.17
N LEU A 82 -1.71 -8.04 -17.38
CA LEU A 82 -0.94 -7.55 -16.25
C LEU A 82 0.54 -7.41 -16.62
N LYS A 83 1.08 -6.21 -16.43
CA LYS A 83 2.51 -5.93 -16.42
C LYS A 83 2.96 -5.76 -14.96
N PRO A 84 3.54 -6.81 -14.33
CA PRO A 84 4.02 -6.72 -12.96
C PRO A 84 5.27 -5.83 -12.87
N GLY A 85 5.51 -5.27 -11.67
CA GLY A 85 6.77 -4.65 -11.33
C GLY A 85 7.89 -5.70 -11.14
N ARG A 86 9.14 -5.27 -11.23
CA ARG A 86 10.33 -6.14 -11.13
C ARG A 86 10.35 -7.02 -9.88
N GLY A 87 9.81 -6.52 -8.76
CA GLY A 87 9.82 -7.21 -7.47
C GLY A 87 8.69 -8.24 -7.29
N ASP A 88 7.63 -8.23 -8.11
CA ASP A 88 6.45 -9.10 -7.95
C ASP A 88 6.04 -9.80 -9.26
N VAL A 89 7.00 -10.38 -9.97
CA VAL A 89 6.72 -11.11 -11.24
C VAL A 89 6.21 -12.52 -10.96
N VAL A 90 6.72 -13.18 -9.92
CA VAL A 90 6.52 -14.62 -9.70
C VAL A 90 5.08 -14.92 -9.25
N LEU A 91 4.56 -14.15 -8.30
CA LEU A 91 3.25 -14.43 -7.70
C LEU A 91 2.10 -14.35 -8.71
N PRO A 92 1.96 -13.31 -9.54
CA PRO A 92 0.92 -13.29 -10.58
C PRO A 92 1.02 -14.43 -11.60
N VAL A 93 2.23 -14.84 -11.96
CA VAL A 93 2.43 -15.99 -12.87
C VAL A 93 1.99 -17.29 -12.23
N LEU A 94 2.32 -17.52 -10.94
CA LEU A 94 1.87 -18.70 -10.21
C LEU A 94 0.35 -18.72 -10.04
N PHE A 95 -0.24 -17.57 -9.75
CA PHE A 95 -1.70 -17.42 -9.66
C PHE A 95 -2.38 -17.80 -10.98
N THR A 96 -1.91 -17.25 -12.11
CA THR A 96 -2.48 -17.57 -13.43
C THR A 96 -2.31 -19.05 -13.79
N LYS A 97 -1.18 -19.67 -13.43
CA LYS A 97 -0.99 -21.12 -13.60
C LYS A 97 -1.94 -21.94 -12.75
N ALA A 98 -2.19 -21.53 -11.51
CA ALA A 98 -3.16 -22.21 -10.64
C ALA A 98 -4.59 -22.03 -11.18
N LEU A 99 -4.92 -20.84 -11.65
CA LEU A 99 -6.22 -20.57 -12.31
C LEU A 99 -6.41 -21.46 -13.53
N ALA A 100 -5.41 -21.65 -14.37
CA ALA A 100 -5.47 -22.51 -15.55
C ALA A 100 -5.71 -24.01 -15.24
N VAL A 101 -5.37 -24.45 -14.02
CA VAL A 101 -5.65 -25.82 -13.55
C VAL A 101 -7.11 -25.94 -13.09
N ILE A 102 -7.67 -24.88 -12.50
CA ILE A 102 -9.01 -24.88 -11.90
C ILE A 102 -10.07 -24.55 -12.95
N ASP A 103 -9.82 -23.51 -13.73
CA ASP A 103 -10.72 -22.98 -14.77
C ASP A 103 -9.89 -22.50 -15.96
N PRO A 104 -9.63 -23.40 -16.95
CA PRO A 104 -8.86 -23.07 -18.13
C PRO A 104 -9.49 -21.93 -18.97
N ASP A 105 -10.82 -21.88 -19.07
CA ASP A 105 -11.52 -20.87 -19.87
C ASP A 105 -11.35 -19.48 -19.25
N LEU A 106 -11.42 -19.39 -17.92
CA LEU A 106 -11.16 -18.13 -17.21
C LEU A 106 -9.70 -17.70 -17.32
N ALA A 107 -8.78 -18.64 -17.34
CA ALA A 107 -7.35 -18.36 -17.48
C ALA A 107 -6.99 -17.79 -18.85
N GLU A 108 -7.74 -18.11 -19.92
CA GLU A 108 -7.56 -17.51 -21.25
C GLU A 108 -7.83 -16.01 -21.29
N ALA A 109 -8.59 -15.50 -20.31
CA ALA A 109 -8.83 -14.06 -20.16
C ALA A 109 -7.67 -13.31 -19.47
N VAL A 110 -6.58 -14.00 -19.09
CA VAL A 110 -5.46 -13.41 -18.32
C VAL A 110 -4.15 -13.58 -19.06
N ALA A 111 -3.42 -12.49 -19.24
CA ALA A 111 -2.03 -12.51 -19.69
C ALA A 111 -1.14 -11.77 -18.67
N VAL A 112 -0.03 -12.39 -18.27
CA VAL A 112 0.99 -11.78 -17.42
C VAL A 112 2.28 -11.65 -18.23
N LEU A 113 2.68 -10.41 -18.53
CA LEU A 113 3.85 -10.12 -19.34
C LEU A 113 4.75 -9.10 -18.63
N TYR A 114 6.04 -9.43 -18.55
CA TYR A 114 7.03 -8.51 -17.99
C TYR A 114 7.89 -7.86 -19.08
N TRP A 115 8.05 -6.54 -18.97
CA TRP A 115 9.04 -5.76 -19.70
C TRP A 115 9.59 -4.63 -18.84
N SER A 116 10.76 -4.14 -19.20
CA SER A 116 11.36 -2.97 -18.51
C SER A 116 10.59 -1.71 -18.84
N GLY A 117 10.37 -0.84 -17.85
CA GLY A 117 9.79 0.49 -18.09
C GLY A 117 10.62 1.31 -19.10
N GLY A 118 9.96 2.21 -19.80
CA GLY A 118 10.59 3.02 -20.86
C GLY A 118 10.65 2.35 -22.24
N SER A 119 10.05 1.17 -22.42
CA SER A 119 9.89 0.53 -23.74
C SER A 119 8.72 1.15 -24.49
N SER A 120 8.86 2.39 -24.94
CA SER A 120 7.80 3.25 -25.47
C SER A 120 6.96 2.61 -26.59
N ASP A 121 7.59 1.87 -27.49
CA ASP A 121 6.88 1.23 -28.63
C ASP A 121 5.96 0.10 -28.15
N LEU A 122 6.46 -0.75 -27.23
CA LEU A 122 5.68 -1.84 -26.66
C LEU A 122 4.55 -1.30 -25.77
N GLU A 123 4.87 -0.34 -24.94
CA GLU A 123 3.90 0.31 -24.05
C GLU A 123 2.81 0.99 -24.87
N SER A 124 3.15 1.77 -25.88
CA SER A 124 2.19 2.42 -26.79
C SER A 124 1.30 1.41 -27.50
N ALA A 125 1.88 0.31 -27.99
CA ALA A 125 1.12 -0.74 -28.68
C ALA A 125 0.10 -1.43 -27.79
N VAL A 126 0.45 -1.66 -26.52
CA VAL A 126 -0.43 -2.27 -25.51
C VAL A 126 -1.50 -1.28 -25.07
N LEU A 127 -1.12 -0.05 -24.70
CA LEU A 127 -2.03 0.97 -24.18
C LEU A 127 -3.06 1.43 -25.23
N THR A 128 -2.71 1.43 -26.50
CA THR A 128 -3.63 1.74 -27.59
C THR A 128 -4.76 0.71 -27.71
N ARG A 129 -4.49 -0.56 -27.38
CA ARG A 129 -5.48 -1.65 -27.44
C ARG A 129 -6.38 -1.70 -26.20
N ALA A 130 -5.93 -1.18 -25.07
CA ALA A 130 -6.70 -1.21 -23.84
C ALA A 130 -7.99 -0.39 -23.95
N ASP A 131 -9.03 -0.79 -23.22
CA ASP A 131 -10.20 0.05 -22.95
C ASP A 131 -10.01 0.78 -21.61
N VAL A 132 -9.42 0.09 -20.65
CA VAL A 132 -9.07 0.63 -19.34
C VAL A 132 -7.59 0.38 -19.06
N VAL A 133 -6.88 1.41 -18.66
CA VAL A 133 -5.49 1.34 -18.19
C VAL A 133 -5.48 1.70 -16.72
N THR A 134 -4.95 0.81 -15.89
CA THR A 134 -4.73 1.06 -14.46
C THR A 134 -3.23 1.11 -14.20
N ALA A 135 -2.73 2.19 -13.64
CA ALA A 135 -1.31 2.38 -13.39
C ALA A 135 -1.03 2.58 -11.89
N TYR A 136 -0.21 1.70 -11.30
CA TYR A 136 0.27 1.77 -9.92
C TYR A 136 1.75 2.11 -9.93
N GLY A 137 2.15 3.16 -9.25
CA GLY A 137 3.57 3.55 -9.21
C GLY A 137 3.80 4.92 -8.58
N GLY A 138 5.04 5.38 -8.63
CA GLY A 138 5.37 6.75 -8.31
C GLY A 138 4.80 7.74 -9.34
N ASP A 139 4.71 8.99 -8.95
CA ASP A 139 4.05 10.05 -9.75
C ASP A 139 4.62 10.17 -11.16
N GLU A 140 5.94 10.15 -11.31
CA GLU A 140 6.62 10.19 -12.60
C GLU A 140 6.20 9.02 -13.50
N SER A 141 6.30 7.78 -12.99
CA SER A 141 5.92 6.60 -13.76
C SER A 141 4.46 6.61 -14.18
N VAL A 142 3.57 7.07 -13.30
CA VAL A 142 2.13 7.17 -13.62
C VAL A 142 1.88 8.26 -14.66
N GLN A 143 2.60 9.38 -14.61
CA GLN A 143 2.54 10.46 -15.61
C GLN A 143 3.03 9.98 -16.98
N ASP A 144 4.13 9.23 -17.04
CA ASP A 144 4.67 8.69 -18.29
C ASP A 144 3.66 7.74 -18.96
N ILE A 145 3.07 6.82 -18.19
CA ILE A 145 2.04 5.90 -18.71
C ILE A 145 0.81 6.69 -19.16
N ARG A 146 0.41 7.72 -18.41
CA ARG A 146 -0.70 8.60 -18.78
C ARG A 146 -0.43 9.29 -20.11
N ALA A 147 0.79 9.79 -20.33
CA ALA A 147 1.16 10.47 -21.58
C ALA A 147 1.11 9.54 -22.81
N LEU A 148 1.39 8.25 -22.61
CA LEU A 148 1.32 7.23 -23.66
C LEU A 148 -0.11 6.67 -23.86
N THR A 149 -1.02 6.92 -22.93
CA THR A 149 -2.40 6.41 -23.01
C THR A 149 -3.25 7.36 -23.84
N PRO A 150 -3.90 6.86 -24.93
CA PRO A 150 -4.78 7.70 -25.75
C PRO A 150 -5.93 8.31 -24.92
N VAL A 151 -6.30 9.56 -25.20
CA VAL A 151 -7.34 10.30 -24.49
C VAL A 151 -8.73 9.65 -24.54
N THR A 152 -8.94 8.78 -25.52
CA THR A 152 -10.20 8.01 -25.68
C THR A 152 -10.28 6.80 -24.75
N LYS A 153 -9.18 6.45 -24.07
CA LYS A 153 -9.10 5.31 -23.16
C LYS A 153 -9.31 5.76 -21.71
N ARG A 154 -9.96 4.91 -20.91
CA ARG A 154 -10.12 5.20 -19.47
C ARG A 154 -8.80 4.95 -18.76
N PHE A 155 -8.31 5.95 -18.06
CA PHE A 155 -7.08 5.87 -17.26
C PHE A 155 -7.40 6.00 -15.78
N VAL A 156 -6.94 5.03 -14.97
CA VAL A 156 -7.13 4.99 -13.52
C VAL A 156 -5.76 5.03 -12.83
N PRO A 157 -5.35 6.18 -12.31
CA PRO A 157 -4.06 6.32 -11.64
C PRO A 157 -4.13 5.90 -10.17
N TYR A 158 -3.18 5.08 -9.75
CA TYR A 158 -2.83 4.82 -8.35
C TYR A 158 -1.40 5.34 -8.11
N HIS A 159 -1.28 6.65 -8.08
CA HIS A 159 -0.01 7.35 -7.83
C HIS A 159 0.36 7.34 -6.35
N HIS A 160 1.50 7.94 -6.03
CA HIS A 160 2.00 7.99 -4.66
C HIS A 160 0.99 8.65 -3.71
N ARG A 161 0.87 8.06 -2.50
CA ARG A 161 0.01 8.57 -1.43
C ARG A 161 0.76 8.52 -0.12
N VAL A 162 0.49 9.48 0.74
CA VAL A 162 0.97 9.51 2.12
C VAL A 162 -0.13 8.97 3.01
N SER A 163 0.20 8.00 3.84
CA SER A 163 -0.71 7.45 4.85
C SER A 163 -0.32 7.96 6.22
N ALA A 164 -1.32 8.32 6.99
CA ALA A 164 -1.20 8.69 8.39
C ALA A 164 -2.11 7.83 9.26
N GLY A 165 -1.73 7.63 10.52
CA GLY A 165 -2.56 7.01 11.53
C GLY A 165 -3.06 8.03 12.53
N VAL A 166 -4.21 7.77 13.15
CA VAL A 166 -4.77 8.56 14.24
C VAL A 166 -4.99 7.67 15.44
N ILE A 167 -4.46 8.07 16.58
CA ILE A 167 -4.63 7.37 17.86
C ILE A 167 -5.51 8.23 18.76
N GLY A 168 -6.72 7.72 19.03
CA GLY A 168 -7.66 8.38 19.94
C GLY A 168 -7.31 8.15 21.39
N SER A 169 -7.76 9.02 22.26
CA SER A 169 -7.48 9.01 23.72
C SER A 169 -7.87 7.69 24.40
N TYR A 170 -8.90 7.02 23.92
CA TYR A 170 -9.32 5.73 24.48
C TYR A 170 -8.27 4.61 24.34
N ALA A 171 -7.37 4.71 23.36
CA ALA A 171 -6.26 3.77 23.15
C ALA A 171 -4.98 4.17 23.90
N LEU A 172 -4.99 5.34 24.55
CA LEU A 172 -3.86 5.92 25.29
C LEU A 172 -4.01 5.75 26.81
N THR A 173 -4.64 4.68 27.26
CA THR A 173 -4.66 4.32 28.68
C THR A 173 -3.43 3.50 29.05
N SER A 174 -3.07 3.46 30.33
CA SER A 174 -1.95 2.66 30.82
C SER A 174 -2.07 1.15 30.52
N GLU A 175 -3.29 0.66 30.29
CA GLU A 175 -3.57 -0.75 29.99
C GLU A 175 -3.42 -1.07 28.49
N LEU A 176 -3.73 -0.10 27.58
CA LEU A 176 -3.82 -0.34 26.16
C LEU A 176 -2.62 0.23 25.36
N VAL A 177 -1.87 1.17 25.92
CA VAL A 177 -0.83 1.89 25.20
C VAL A 177 0.25 1.00 24.60
N GLU A 178 0.66 -0.06 25.30
CA GLU A 178 1.68 -0.98 24.80
C GLU A 178 1.17 -1.81 23.62
N ASP A 179 -0.08 -2.28 23.67
CA ASP A 179 -0.71 -3.01 22.57
C ASP A 179 -0.92 -2.10 21.37
N THR A 180 -1.39 -0.87 21.60
CA THR A 180 -1.54 0.15 20.56
C THR A 180 -0.20 0.47 19.88
N ALA A 181 0.86 0.67 20.65
CA ALA A 181 2.21 0.92 20.12
C ALA A 181 2.73 -0.27 19.30
N ARG A 182 2.45 -1.50 19.75
CA ARG A 182 2.84 -2.73 19.04
C ARG A 182 2.10 -2.89 17.72
N ASP A 183 0.81 -2.54 17.68
CA ASP A 183 0.03 -2.60 16.45
C ASP A 183 0.49 -1.54 15.43
N VAL A 184 0.81 -0.33 15.88
CA VAL A 184 1.42 0.71 15.05
C VAL A 184 2.79 0.26 14.53
N ALA A 185 3.65 -0.30 15.40
CA ALA A 185 4.97 -0.80 15.01
C ALA A 185 4.85 -1.88 13.91
N ARG A 186 3.89 -2.80 14.02
CA ARG A 186 3.60 -3.80 13.00
C ARG A 186 3.15 -3.18 11.68
N ALA A 187 2.22 -2.21 11.73
CA ALA A 187 1.73 -1.52 10.52
C ALA A 187 2.84 -0.81 9.75
N VAL A 188 3.88 -0.35 10.46
CA VAL A 188 5.07 0.27 9.87
C VAL A 188 6.06 -0.77 9.34
N ALA A 189 6.34 -1.80 10.13
CA ALA A 189 7.40 -2.76 9.82
C ALA A 189 7.01 -3.72 8.67
N VAL A 190 5.72 -3.99 8.51
CA VAL A 190 5.24 -4.80 7.39
C VAL A 190 5.59 -4.10 6.08
N PHE A 191 6.27 -4.80 5.17
CA PHE A 191 6.82 -4.28 3.91
C PHE A 191 7.81 -3.12 4.05
N ASP A 192 8.44 -2.93 5.20
CA ASP A 192 9.42 -1.86 5.47
C ASP A 192 8.88 -0.47 5.09
N GLN A 193 7.62 -0.20 5.44
CA GLN A 193 6.92 1.04 5.15
C GLN A 193 6.79 1.36 3.62
N ARG A 194 6.99 0.37 2.76
CA ARG A 194 6.86 0.52 1.29
C ARG A 194 5.42 0.38 0.79
N GLY A 195 4.51 -0.04 1.67
CA GLY A 195 3.08 -0.12 1.37
C GLY A 195 2.42 1.25 1.33
N CYS A 196 1.48 1.44 0.41
CA CYS A 196 0.70 2.69 0.35
C CYS A 196 -0.17 2.95 1.59
N VAL A 197 -0.44 1.91 2.39
CA VAL A 197 -1.19 1.97 3.66
C VAL A 197 -0.28 2.07 4.89
N SER A 198 1.04 1.97 4.72
CA SER A 198 1.97 2.09 5.85
C SER A 198 2.04 3.53 6.31
N PRO A 199 1.71 3.82 7.59
CA PRO A 199 1.68 5.20 8.08
C PRO A 199 3.10 5.79 8.13
N ARG A 200 3.19 7.08 7.82
CA ARG A 200 4.42 7.88 7.93
C ARG A 200 4.34 8.89 9.07
N SER A 201 3.14 9.36 9.37
CA SER A 201 2.84 10.18 10.54
C SER A 201 1.77 9.51 11.38
N ILE A 202 1.90 9.59 12.68
CA ILE A 202 0.91 9.16 13.66
C ILE A 202 0.47 10.38 14.45
N TYR A 203 -0.79 10.73 14.27
CA TYR A 203 -1.44 11.79 15.01
C TYR A 203 -2.04 11.24 16.30
N VAL A 204 -1.64 11.77 17.45
CA VAL A 204 -1.98 11.24 18.78
C VAL A 204 -2.76 12.29 19.55
N GLU A 205 -3.96 11.94 20.03
CA GLU A 205 -4.75 12.83 20.88
C GLU A 205 -4.03 13.16 22.19
N ALA A 206 -4.01 14.47 22.54
CA ALA A 206 -3.37 14.92 23.75
C ALA A 206 -4.20 14.71 25.03
N SER A 207 -5.45 14.26 24.92
CA SER A 207 -6.41 14.09 26.02
C SER A 207 -6.40 12.71 26.70
N GLY A 208 -5.51 11.80 26.28
CA GLY A 208 -5.35 10.48 26.90
C GLY A 208 -4.54 10.54 28.21
N ASP A 209 -4.51 9.40 28.93
CA ASP A 209 -3.66 9.25 30.14
C ASP A 209 -2.17 9.25 29.78
N VAL A 210 -1.84 8.78 28.57
CA VAL A 210 -0.50 8.80 28.02
C VAL A 210 -0.38 9.94 27.02
N THR A 211 0.59 10.82 27.24
CA THR A 211 0.82 11.95 26.35
C THR A 211 1.38 11.52 24.99
N PRO A 212 1.19 12.30 23.89
CA PRO A 212 1.78 12.00 22.60
C PRO A 212 3.29 11.81 22.63
N ARG A 213 4.02 12.59 23.43
CA ARG A 213 5.44 12.46 23.67
C ARG A 213 5.80 11.10 24.29
N ALA A 214 5.08 10.71 25.34
CA ALA A 214 5.30 9.41 25.98
C ALA A 214 4.96 8.26 25.03
N PHE A 215 3.90 8.40 24.21
CA PHE A 215 3.54 7.40 23.19
C PHE A 215 4.67 7.18 22.18
N ALA A 216 5.40 8.22 21.78
CA ALA A 216 6.58 8.06 20.90
C ALA A 216 7.64 7.13 21.52
N GLY A 217 7.86 7.21 22.83
CA GLY A 217 8.74 6.30 23.56
C GLY A 217 8.24 4.85 23.58
N TYR A 218 6.92 4.64 23.81
CA TYR A 218 6.31 3.29 23.70
C TYR A 218 6.45 2.71 22.31
N LEU A 219 6.23 3.54 21.28
CA LEU A 219 6.37 3.12 19.88
C LEU A 219 7.82 2.76 19.54
N ALA A 220 8.79 3.54 20.01
CA ALA A 220 10.22 3.23 19.85
C ALA A 220 10.57 1.88 20.50
N SER A 221 10.10 1.64 21.73
CA SER A 221 10.29 0.37 22.42
C SER A 221 9.64 -0.81 21.69
N ALA A 222 8.46 -0.60 21.13
CA ALA A 222 7.76 -1.63 20.35
C ALA A 222 8.51 -1.97 19.05
N LEU A 223 9.07 -0.97 18.35
CA LEU A 223 9.89 -1.17 17.14
C LEU A 223 11.20 -1.90 17.46
N GLU A 224 11.86 -1.57 18.59
CA GLU A 224 13.07 -2.25 19.02
C GLU A 224 12.85 -3.74 19.31
N VAL A 225 11.74 -4.09 19.97
CA VAL A 225 11.36 -5.49 20.20
C VAL A 225 11.01 -6.19 18.88
N LEU A 226 10.25 -5.51 18.03
CA LEU A 226 9.82 -6.11 16.75
C LEU A 226 10.98 -6.34 15.79
N GLU A 227 12.06 -5.50 15.86
CA GLU A 227 13.25 -5.66 15.02
C GLU A 227 13.94 -7.03 15.24
N GLN A 228 13.82 -7.63 16.41
CA GLN A 228 14.40 -8.94 16.72
C GLN A 228 13.68 -10.06 15.93
N ASP A 229 12.37 -9.94 15.75
CA ASP A 229 11.55 -10.93 15.05
C ASP A 229 11.42 -10.63 13.55
N LEU A 230 11.38 -9.35 13.22
CA LEU A 230 11.19 -8.83 11.87
C LEU A 230 12.26 -7.76 11.58
N PRO A 231 13.51 -8.15 11.34
CA PRO A 231 14.58 -7.21 11.03
C PRO A 231 14.29 -6.44 9.75
N GLY A 232 14.71 -5.17 9.71
CA GLY A 232 14.58 -4.30 8.54
C GLY A 232 15.23 -4.92 7.30
N GLY A 233 14.61 -4.69 6.15
CA GLY A 233 15.14 -5.13 4.86
C GLY A 233 16.30 -4.27 4.37
N TYR A 234 16.79 -4.62 3.19
CA TYR A 234 17.85 -3.86 2.54
C TYR A 234 17.33 -2.48 2.09
N LEU A 235 18.10 -1.45 2.39
CA LEU A 235 17.92 -0.10 1.87
C LEU A 235 18.99 0.20 0.81
N GLU A 236 18.58 0.82 -0.28
CA GLU A 236 19.50 1.34 -1.29
C GLU A 236 20.34 2.49 -0.71
N LEU A 237 21.49 2.77 -1.32
CA LEU A 237 22.41 3.79 -0.82
C LEU A 237 21.75 5.18 -0.71
N GLU A 238 20.90 5.52 -1.67
CA GLU A 238 20.15 6.77 -1.70
C GLU A 238 19.11 6.83 -0.56
N GLU A 239 18.40 5.72 -0.31
CA GLU A 239 17.45 5.60 0.81
C GLU A 239 18.15 5.75 2.16
N MET A 240 19.32 5.11 2.33
CA MET A 240 20.13 5.25 3.54
C MET A 240 20.62 6.69 3.74
N ALA A 241 21.09 7.35 2.68
CA ALA A 241 21.55 8.73 2.74
C ALA A 241 20.40 9.68 3.14
N ALA A 242 19.22 9.52 2.55
CA ALA A 242 18.03 10.30 2.89
C ALA A 242 17.62 10.11 4.35
N LEU A 243 17.61 8.86 4.85
CA LEU A 243 17.30 8.55 6.24
C LEU A 243 18.30 9.21 7.20
N GLN A 244 19.61 9.14 6.92
CA GLN A 244 20.64 9.76 7.75
C GLN A 244 20.54 11.29 7.74
N GLN A 245 20.17 11.89 6.62
CA GLN A 245 19.94 13.34 6.54
C GLN A 245 18.79 13.77 7.44
N VAL A 246 17.67 13.02 7.43
CA VAL A 246 16.50 13.33 8.28
C VAL A 246 16.85 13.13 9.76
N ARG A 247 17.54 12.03 10.11
CA ARG A 247 18.00 11.81 11.50
C ARG A 247 18.89 12.94 11.97
N GLY A 248 19.92 13.29 11.20
CA GLY A 248 20.85 14.37 11.56
C GLY A 248 20.15 15.72 11.71
N ALA A 249 19.18 16.03 10.88
CA ALA A 249 18.37 17.23 11.03
C ALA A 249 17.53 17.21 12.31
N ALA A 250 16.86 16.09 12.61
CA ALA A 250 16.06 15.93 13.82
C ALA A 250 16.93 15.98 15.11
N GLU A 251 18.11 15.35 15.11
CA GLU A 251 19.07 15.42 16.21
C GLU A 251 19.56 16.84 16.46
N LEU A 252 19.83 17.60 15.39
CA LEU A 252 20.23 19.00 15.48
C LEU A 252 19.12 19.85 16.11
N ILE A 253 17.86 19.67 15.67
CA ILE A 253 16.70 20.37 16.25
C ILE A 253 16.53 19.97 17.72
N ALA A 254 16.53 18.69 18.04
CA ALA A 254 16.38 18.19 19.40
C ALA A 254 17.47 18.69 20.35
N SER A 255 18.68 18.98 19.83
CA SER A 255 19.76 19.56 20.63
C SER A 255 19.50 21.02 21.04
N SER A 256 18.69 21.75 20.31
CA SER A 256 18.34 23.16 20.53
C SER A 256 16.93 23.38 21.07
N ASP A 257 16.02 22.43 20.80
CA ASP A 257 14.63 22.47 21.22
C ASP A 257 14.24 21.19 21.98
N SER A 258 14.00 21.35 23.27
CA SER A 258 13.58 20.24 24.14
C SER A 258 12.16 19.73 23.87
N ALA A 259 11.41 20.37 22.99
CA ALA A 259 10.10 19.90 22.57
C ALA A 259 10.20 18.72 21.58
N VAL A 260 11.30 18.61 20.83
CA VAL A 260 11.54 17.55 19.85
C VAL A 260 12.33 16.40 20.48
N GLU A 261 11.93 15.17 20.18
CA GLU A 261 12.64 13.95 20.59
C GLU A 261 12.84 13.02 19.39
N ILE A 262 14.00 12.36 19.36
CA ILE A 262 14.31 11.34 18.36
C ILE A 262 14.71 10.04 19.02
N TYR A 263 14.14 8.96 18.55
CA TYR A 263 14.48 7.58 18.91
C TYR A 263 14.85 6.84 17.64
N HIS A 264 15.88 6.02 17.67
CA HIS A 264 16.25 5.20 16.52
C HIS A 264 16.99 3.95 16.96
N GLY A 265 16.80 2.89 16.21
CA GLY A 265 17.59 1.66 16.35
C GLY A 265 18.95 1.78 15.69
N ASP A 266 19.74 0.72 15.84
CA ASP A 266 21.06 0.61 15.24
C ASP A 266 21.01 0.72 13.71
N ARG A 267 22.03 1.35 13.14
CA ARG A 267 22.15 1.57 11.69
C ARG A 267 20.92 2.31 11.11
N ALA A 268 20.14 1.62 10.28
CA ALA A 268 18.98 2.20 9.58
C ALA A 268 17.69 1.39 9.85
N SER A 269 17.61 0.69 10.98
CA SER A 269 16.53 -0.24 11.28
C SER A 269 15.16 0.43 11.42
N TRP A 270 15.05 1.44 12.27
CA TRP A 270 13.83 2.23 12.47
C TRP A 270 14.15 3.60 13.08
N THR A 271 13.19 4.54 12.96
CA THR A 271 13.30 5.90 13.54
C THR A 271 11.90 6.38 13.94
N VAL A 272 11.79 6.96 15.14
CA VAL A 272 10.61 7.66 15.63
C VAL A 272 11.02 9.08 15.99
N ILE A 273 10.34 10.08 15.45
CA ILE A 273 10.57 11.49 15.74
C ILE A 273 9.28 12.03 16.36
N PHE A 274 9.34 12.51 17.59
CA PHE A 274 8.29 13.33 18.17
C PHE A 274 8.60 14.78 17.90
N ASP A 275 7.70 15.47 17.19
CA ASP A 275 7.83 16.89 16.89
C ASP A 275 6.43 17.51 16.94
N PRO A 276 6.14 18.40 17.93
CA PRO A 276 4.80 18.96 18.09
C PRO A 276 4.42 19.98 17.02
N ASP A 277 5.38 20.53 16.29
CA ASP A 277 5.20 21.60 15.31
C ASP A 277 5.54 21.15 13.86
N ALA A 278 5.76 19.83 13.66
CA ALA A 278 6.12 19.32 12.35
C ALA A 278 4.99 19.50 11.33
N GLU A 279 5.35 19.85 10.11
CA GLU A 279 4.46 19.73 8.96
C GLU A 279 4.54 18.29 8.40
N LEU A 280 3.45 17.83 7.77
CA LEU A 280 3.40 16.52 7.13
C LEU A 280 4.46 16.45 6.01
N GLU A 281 5.54 15.74 6.27
CA GLU A 281 6.61 15.51 5.30
C GLU A 281 6.57 14.09 4.74
N CYS A 282 6.81 13.96 3.44
CA CYS A 282 6.89 12.69 2.76
C CYS A 282 8.34 12.19 2.72
N HIS A 283 8.75 11.39 3.70
CA HIS A 283 10.02 10.68 3.65
C HIS A 283 9.81 9.24 3.17
N HIS A 284 10.66 8.77 2.28
CA HIS A 284 10.46 7.51 1.57
C HIS A 284 11.41 6.39 1.99
N ALA A 285 12.20 6.60 3.05
CA ALA A 285 13.26 5.66 3.40
C ALA A 285 13.08 5.05 4.79
N GLY A 286 13.17 3.74 4.85
CA GLY A 286 13.22 2.96 6.08
C GLY A 286 11.92 3.01 6.88
N ARG A 287 11.95 2.44 8.08
CA ARG A 287 10.83 2.46 9.05
C ARG A 287 10.88 3.75 9.85
N MET A 288 10.52 4.87 9.22
CA MET A 288 10.56 6.18 9.83
C MET A 288 9.16 6.72 10.09
N LEU A 289 8.90 7.13 11.33
CA LEU A 289 7.63 7.66 11.79
C LEU A 289 7.81 9.02 12.44
N ARG A 290 6.87 9.92 12.16
CA ARG A 290 6.65 11.10 12.98
C ARG A 290 5.45 10.87 13.89
N VAL A 291 5.56 11.33 15.13
CA VAL A 291 4.48 11.35 16.12
C VAL A 291 4.15 12.80 16.43
N GLU A 292 2.92 13.18 16.20
CA GLU A 292 2.43 14.55 16.28
C GLU A 292 1.22 14.63 17.20
N PRO A 293 1.10 15.63 18.07
CA PRO A 293 -0.06 15.79 18.93
C PRO A 293 -1.27 16.32 18.15
N ILE A 294 -2.44 15.77 18.40
CA ILE A 294 -3.71 16.40 18.02
C ILE A 294 -4.20 17.16 19.25
N VAL A 295 -4.29 18.46 19.11
CA VAL A 295 -4.91 19.35 20.11
C VAL A 295 -6.32 19.64 19.62
N ASN A 296 -7.34 19.22 20.38
CA ASN A 296 -8.72 19.63 20.12
C ASN A 296 -8.79 21.16 20.25
N ARG A 297 -9.04 21.84 19.14
CA ARG A 297 -9.27 23.28 19.10
C ARG A 297 -10.75 23.59 19.28
#